data_203aeb1581df50b14825f40244f117fa
#
_entry.id   203aeb1581df50b14825f40244f117fa
#
_cell.length_a   1.000
_cell.length_b   1.000
_cell.length_c   1.000
_cell.angle_alpha   90.00
_cell.angle_beta   90.00
_cell.angle_gamma   90.00
#
_symmetry.space_group_name_H-M   'P 1'
#
loop_
_entity.id
_entity.type
_entity.pdbx_description
1 polymer ?
#
loop_
_entity_poly.entity_id
_entity_poly.type
_entity_poly.pdbx_seq_one_letter_code
_entity_poly.pdbx_strand_id
1 'polypeptide(L)'
;MATTTRQDTEQAGRAAKFEMAKRDYRFFMPFVKIVEPGTGMVTLQEWPHLMEVEQALASSTRIVLAKSRQIGMTTLLSSYVVHHASFTPNALALVFSKGERDAWEFLSKSRMTYEALPPELQMPLGVPDNREQMTFQSGSRIITLPSTEAAGRGLNPTLVVMDEADFHEYLDAAYNAVKPGLDDNDGQLVLTSTVSPYKMGSLFQKLYLAAPDNGFKRLFYGWRARPTRDDAWYAERKSQYPDQALFQKEHPESEEEAFAPTRALSAFDQTILTRMKQDVKEPIEVLTVGNGVQANVYQAFQPGKRYCAGTDTSHGTGNDYAVTVIIDAVTGYVAADIYSQVVNPSELAVASVELLNKYDSPIWGIEDNDWGILTIAMAQELRYRKLFYRDSDHPGWHTYDTAGMTNG
;
A
#
# COMPACT_ATOMS: atom_id res chain seq x y z
N MET A 1 45.69 47.28 4.28
CA MET A 1 45.14 45.94 4.20
C MET A 1 44.54 45.58 5.56
N ALA A 2 43.21 45.44 5.66
CA ALA A 2 42.61 45.07 6.93
C ALA A 2 42.94 43.63 7.23
N THR A 3 43.60 43.38 8.38
CA THR A 3 43.89 42.04 8.89
C THR A 3 42.60 41.43 9.37
N THR A 4 42.03 40.54 8.56
CA THR A 4 40.86 39.73 8.97
C THR A 4 41.25 38.93 10.19
N THR A 5 40.58 39.14 11.31
CA THR A 5 40.88 38.43 12.54
C THR A 5 40.41 36.97 12.42
N ARG A 6 41.00 36.05 13.19
CA ARG A 6 40.53 34.64 13.25
C ARG A 6 39.03 34.53 13.60
N GLN A 7 38.56 35.46 14.43
CA GLN A 7 37.14 35.56 14.77
C GLN A 7 36.25 35.94 13.57
N ASP A 8 36.70 36.90 12.70
CA ASP A 8 35.96 37.28 11.51
C ASP A 8 35.84 36.10 10.52
N THR A 9 36.90 35.30 10.40
CA THR A 9 36.91 34.13 9.53
C THR A 9 35.99 33.03 10.06
N GLU A 10 35.98 32.77 11.36
CA GLU A 10 35.09 31.81 12.02
C GLU A 10 33.61 32.25 11.91
N GLN A 11 33.33 33.54 12.09
CA GLN A 11 31.98 34.09 11.95
C GLN A 11 31.47 34.04 10.51
N ALA A 12 32.30 34.36 9.52
CA ALA A 12 31.97 34.23 8.10
C ALA A 12 31.73 32.72 7.73
N GLY A 13 32.54 31.82 8.23
CA GLY A 13 32.36 30.38 8.01
C GLY A 13 31.05 29.85 8.62
N ARG A 14 30.68 30.33 9.81
CA ARG A 14 29.39 29.98 10.44
C ARG A 14 28.19 30.51 9.64
N ALA A 15 28.25 31.76 9.20
CA ALA A 15 27.20 32.35 8.37
C ALA A 15 27.01 31.58 7.05
N ALA A 16 28.10 31.22 6.39
CA ALA A 16 28.06 30.40 5.17
C ALA A 16 27.37 29.03 5.39
N LYS A 17 27.67 28.36 6.52
CA LYS A 17 27.00 27.10 6.87
C LYS A 17 25.48 27.25 7.03
N PHE A 18 25.02 28.33 7.66
CA PHE A 18 23.57 28.58 7.79
C PHE A 18 22.91 28.88 6.45
N GLU A 19 23.57 29.64 5.57
CA GLU A 19 23.04 29.87 4.23
C GLU A 19 22.96 28.60 3.40
N MET A 20 23.93 27.70 3.52
CA MET A 20 23.86 26.38 2.89
C MET A 20 22.69 25.55 3.49
N ALA A 21 22.55 25.54 4.81
CA ALA A 21 21.49 24.81 5.48
C ALA A 21 20.07 25.32 5.11
N LYS A 22 19.90 26.60 4.82
CA LYS A 22 18.63 27.14 4.31
C LYS A 22 18.29 26.66 2.90
N ARG A 23 19.29 26.45 2.07
CA ARG A 23 19.12 26.10 0.64
C ARG A 23 19.00 24.61 0.40
N ASP A 24 19.63 23.80 1.26
CA ASP A 24 19.77 22.37 1.05
C ASP A 24 19.58 21.61 2.38
N TYR A 25 18.61 20.72 2.40
CA TYR A 25 18.26 19.94 3.57
C TYR A 25 19.42 19.11 4.11
N ARG A 26 20.33 18.63 3.25
CA ARG A 26 21.52 17.88 3.68
C ARG A 26 22.38 18.68 4.66
N PHE A 27 22.55 19.98 4.40
CA PHE A 27 23.31 20.86 5.29
C PHE A 27 22.48 21.34 6.51
N PHE A 28 21.16 21.15 6.50
CA PHE A 28 20.28 21.40 7.63
C PHE A 28 20.29 20.25 8.64
N MET A 29 20.40 18.99 8.18
CA MET A 29 20.34 17.79 9.04
C MET A 29 21.29 17.84 10.25
N PRO A 30 22.54 18.35 10.18
CA PRO A 30 23.43 18.43 11.35
C PRO A 30 22.91 19.32 12.49
N PHE A 31 21.93 20.19 12.23
CA PHE A 31 21.29 21.03 13.25
C PHE A 31 20.05 20.39 13.86
N VAL A 32 19.56 19.29 13.30
CA VAL A 32 18.37 18.59 13.79
C VAL A 32 18.68 17.89 15.12
N LYS A 33 17.88 18.20 16.13
CA LYS A 33 17.93 17.55 17.43
C LYS A 33 16.73 16.64 17.61
N ILE A 34 16.95 15.52 18.27
CA ILE A 34 15.96 14.52 18.61
C ILE A 34 16.05 14.17 20.10
N VAL A 35 14.97 13.68 20.68
CA VAL A 35 14.98 13.16 22.04
C VAL A 35 15.14 11.64 22.00
N GLU A 36 16.23 11.15 22.56
CA GLU A 36 16.42 9.72 22.81
C GLU A 36 16.05 9.36 24.24
N PRO A 37 15.16 8.36 24.45
CA PRO A 37 14.83 7.88 25.78
C PRO A 37 16.09 7.48 26.57
N GLY A 38 16.24 8.00 27.80
CA GLY A 38 17.38 7.72 28.68
C GLY A 38 18.65 8.55 28.38
N THR A 39 18.78 9.16 27.21
CA THR A 39 19.96 9.96 26.83
C THR A 39 19.64 11.45 26.80
N GLY A 40 18.37 11.83 26.48
CA GLY A 40 17.94 13.21 26.32
C GLY A 40 18.06 13.72 24.90
N MET A 41 18.39 15.01 24.73
CA MET A 41 18.47 15.66 23.43
C MET A 41 19.81 15.37 22.73
N VAL A 42 19.78 14.70 21.58
CA VAL A 42 20.92 14.35 20.76
C VAL A 42 20.76 14.86 19.34
N THR A 43 21.86 14.97 18.59
CA THR A 43 21.80 15.27 17.15
C THR A 43 21.30 14.07 16.36
N LEU A 44 20.46 14.29 15.35
CA LEU A 44 20.04 13.25 14.42
C LEU A 44 21.29 12.58 13.82
N GLN A 45 21.38 11.28 13.98
CA GLN A 45 22.52 10.51 13.46
C GLN A 45 22.34 10.28 11.95
N GLU A 46 23.42 10.45 11.19
CA GLU A 46 23.46 10.23 9.75
C GLU A 46 23.57 8.71 9.44
N TRP A 47 22.51 7.97 9.73
CA TRP A 47 22.48 6.55 9.35
C TRP A 47 22.44 6.41 7.82
N PRO A 48 23.12 5.40 7.24
CA PRO A 48 23.23 5.26 5.77
C PRO A 48 21.90 5.35 5.04
N HIS A 49 20.89 4.64 5.51
CA HIS A 49 19.55 4.66 4.89
C HIS A 49 18.84 6.02 4.98
N LEU A 50 19.08 6.80 6.06
CA LEU A 50 18.52 8.16 6.16
C LEU A 50 19.20 9.09 5.16
N MET A 51 20.49 8.91 4.89
CA MET A 51 21.21 9.67 3.86
C MET A 51 20.76 9.31 2.44
N GLU A 52 20.42 8.04 2.19
CA GLU A 52 19.83 7.62 0.91
C GLU A 52 18.44 8.22 0.71
N VAL A 53 17.62 8.29 1.75
CA VAL A 53 16.31 8.96 1.69
C VAL A 53 16.46 10.46 1.47
N GLU A 54 17.41 11.10 2.14
CA GLU A 54 17.73 12.52 1.91
C GLU A 54 18.08 12.76 0.42
N GLN A 55 18.93 11.95 -0.18
CA GLN A 55 19.27 12.04 -1.61
C GLN A 55 18.03 11.81 -2.50
N ALA A 56 17.14 10.91 -2.09
CA ALA A 56 15.88 10.69 -2.80
C ALA A 56 14.96 11.91 -2.70
N LEU A 57 14.85 12.53 -1.52
CA LEU A 57 14.07 13.75 -1.30
C LEU A 57 14.62 14.93 -2.15
N ALA A 58 15.94 15.01 -2.34
CA ALA A 58 16.57 16.03 -3.16
C ALA A 58 16.39 15.82 -4.67
N SER A 59 16.20 14.57 -5.12
CA SER A 59 16.25 14.22 -6.55
C SER A 59 14.93 13.73 -7.15
N SER A 60 13.89 13.51 -6.36
CA SER A 60 12.64 12.91 -6.83
C SER A 60 11.41 13.60 -6.25
N THR A 61 10.43 13.85 -7.10
CA THR A 61 9.15 14.47 -6.67
C THR A 61 8.10 13.44 -6.22
N ARG A 62 8.30 12.16 -6.55
CA ARG A 62 7.39 11.07 -6.18
C ARG A 62 8.20 9.95 -5.56
N ILE A 63 7.95 9.68 -4.27
CA ILE A 63 8.69 8.68 -3.50
C ILE A 63 7.69 7.76 -2.79
N VAL A 64 7.89 6.46 -2.90
CA VAL A 64 7.19 5.45 -2.13
C VAL A 64 8.20 4.56 -1.41
N LEU A 65 8.05 4.46 -0.08
CA LEU A 65 9.05 3.84 0.79
C LEU A 65 8.39 2.82 1.73
N ALA A 66 8.75 1.55 1.56
CA ALA A 66 8.41 0.49 2.51
C ALA A 66 9.57 0.28 3.50
N LYS A 67 9.25 0.10 4.77
CA LYS A 67 10.25 0.10 5.84
C LYS A 67 9.94 -0.85 6.98
N SER A 68 10.97 -1.24 7.71
CA SER A 68 10.85 -1.77 9.07
C SER A 68 10.44 -0.68 10.05
N ARG A 69 9.84 -1.08 11.14
CA ARG A 69 9.48 -0.19 12.26
C ARG A 69 10.70 0.44 12.93
N GLN A 70 10.54 1.69 13.40
CA GLN A 70 11.52 2.39 14.27
C GLN A 70 12.92 2.54 13.68
N ILE A 71 13.02 2.84 12.40
CA ILE A 71 14.31 3.13 11.73
C ILE A 71 14.55 4.64 11.52
N GLY A 72 13.87 5.52 12.27
CA GLY A 72 14.10 6.97 12.25
C GLY A 72 13.37 7.74 11.16
N MET A 73 12.56 7.10 10.33
CA MET A 73 11.94 7.71 9.14
C MET A 73 11.01 8.88 9.46
N THR A 74 10.08 8.72 10.40
CA THR A 74 9.16 9.81 10.82
C THR A 74 9.93 11.02 11.34
N THR A 75 11.05 10.80 12.03
CA THR A 75 11.92 11.87 12.53
C THR A 75 12.62 12.62 11.40
N LEU A 76 13.17 11.89 10.42
CA LEU A 76 13.75 12.49 9.21
C LEU A 76 12.72 13.34 8.47
N LEU A 77 11.54 12.76 8.19
CA LEU A 77 10.49 13.45 7.45
C LEU A 77 9.91 14.65 8.21
N SER A 78 9.77 14.57 9.54
CA SER A 78 9.30 15.71 10.34
C SER A 78 10.29 16.89 10.28
N SER A 79 11.60 16.64 10.27
CA SER A 79 12.60 17.70 10.11
C SER A 79 12.70 18.20 8.67
N TYR A 80 12.48 17.35 7.67
CA TYR A 80 12.39 17.76 6.26
C TYR A 80 11.22 18.69 6.00
N VAL A 81 10.05 18.38 6.57
CA VAL A 81 8.86 19.24 6.49
C VAL A 81 9.12 20.62 7.10
N VAL A 82 9.85 20.70 8.24
CA VAL A 82 10.27 21.97 8.85
C VAL A 82 11.19 22.73 7.92
N HIS A 83 12.21 22.09 7.36
CA HIS A 83 13.12 22.72 6.40
C HIS A 83 12.36 23.29 5.20
N HIS A 84 11.48 22.48 4.58
CA HIS A 84 10.69 22.88 3.43
C HIS A 84 9.81 24.10 3.74
N ALA A 85 9.05 24.07 4.84
CA ALA A 85 8.17 25.18 5.21
C ALA A 85 8.94 26.43 5.67
N SER A 86 10.12 26.29 6.28
CA SER A 86 10.93 27.41 6.73
C SER A 86 11.56 28.19 5.57
N PHE A 87 12.01 27.49 4.52
CA PHE A 87 12.90 28.10 3.52
C PHE A 87 12.32 28.14 2.09
N THR A 88 11.13 27.55 1.88
CA THR A 88 10.37 27.71 0.63
C THR A 88 9.26 28.76 0.82
N PRO A 89 9.26 29.87 0.09
CA PRO A 89 8.24 30.91 0.24
C PRO A 89 6.84 30.40 -0.07
N ASN A 90 5.87 30.76 0.76
CA ASN A 90 4.46 30.37 0.63
C ASN A 90 4.23 28.86 0.49
N ALA A 91 5.13 28.04 1.06
CA ALA A 91 5.01 26.60 1.03
C ALA A 91 3.81 26.11 1.84
N LEU A 92 3.09 25.13 1.31
CA LEU A 92 2.11 24.35 2.05
C LEU A 92 2.58 22.91 2.12
N ALA A 93 3.04 22.50 3.30
CA ALA A 93 3.37 21.11 3.59
C ALA A 93 2.17 20.45 4.29
N LEU A 94 1.59 19.42 3.67
CA LEU A 94 0.54 18.60 4.25
C LEU A 94 1.13 17.29 4.74
N VAL A 95 0.80 16.91 5.95
CA VAL A 95 1.19 15.62 6.52
C VAL A 95 -0.06 14.83 6.87
N PHE A 96 -0.23 13.68 6.27
CA PHE A 96 -1.31 12.75 6.59
C PHE A 96 -0.77 11.64 7.49
N SER A 97 -1.51 11.34 8.54
CA SER A 97 -1.23 10.23 9.46
C SER A 97 -2.48 9.35 9.60
N LYS A 98 -2.30 8.11 10.05
CA LYS A 98 -3.41 7.14 10.17
C LYS A 98 -4.54 7.59 11.11
N GLY A 99 -4.24 8.49 12.10
CA GLY A 99 -5.22 9.02 13.04
C GLY A 99 -4.81 10.38 13.58
N GLU A 100 -5.73 11.03 14.29
CA GLU A 100 -5.57 12.37 14.85
C GLU A 100 -4.37 12.46 15.81
N ARG A 101 -4.22 11.48 16.69
CA ARG A 101 -3.10 11.43 17.63
C ARG A 101 -1.76 11.32 16.92
N ASP A 102 -1.67 10.49 15.89
CA ASP A 102 -0.43 10.32 15.11
C ASP A 102 -0.10 11.61 14.34
N ALA A 103 -1.11 12.33 13.84
CA ALA A 103 -0.95 13.64 13.20
C ALA A 103 -0.36 14.67 14.18
N TRP A 104 -0.87 14.74 15.40
CA TRP A 104 -0.33 15.60 16.45
C TRP A 104 1.09 15.22 16.87
N GLU A 105 1.38 13.93 16.97
CA GLU A 105 2.74 13.45 17.29
C GLU A 105 3.75 13.81 16.20
N PHE A 106 3.36 13.76 14.93
CA PHE A 106 4.21 14.19 13.83
C PHE A 106 4.51 15.70 13.94
N LEU A 107 3.49 16.54 14.12
CA LEU A 107 3.67 17.98 14.26
C LEU A 107 4.48 18.34 15.53
N SER A 108 4.29 17.61 16.62
CA SER A 108 5.08 17.78 17.84
C SER A 108 6.56 17.53 17.61
N LYS A 109 6.93 16.50 16.81
CA LYS A 109 8.32 16.25 16.40
C LYS A 109 8.86 17.37 15.51
N SER A 110 8.04 17.86 14.56
CA SER A 110 8.39 19.00 13.74
C SER A 110 8.65 20.26 14.58
N ARG A 111 7.78 20.53 15.55
CA ARG A 111 7.92 21.66 16.49
C ARG A 111 9.17 21.55 17.34
N MET A 112 9.42 20.38 17.92
CA MET A 112 10.63 20.11 18.70
C MET A 112 11.90 20.32 17.85
N THR A 113 11.91 19.86 16.61
CA THR A 113 13.00 20.12 15.66
C THR A 113 13.21 21.61 15.48
N TYR A 114 12.14 22.37 15.19
CA TYR A 114 12.20 23.82 14.98
C TYR A 114 12.71 24.56 16.22
N GLU A 115 12.20 24.24 17.39
CA GLU A 115 12.57 24.91 18.67
C GLU A 115 14.04 24.65 19.07
N ALA A 116 14.60 23.52 18.64
CA ALA A 116 15.98 23.15 18.90
C ALA A 116 16.98 23.71 17.88
N LEU A 117 16.53 24.36 16.81
CA LEU A 117 17.41 24.96 15.82
C LEU A 117 18.18 26.16 16.39
N PRO A 118 19.36 26.48 15.85
CA PRO A 118 20.03 27.77 16.07
C PRO A 118 19.11 28.94 15.67
N PRO A 119 19.16 30.07 16.37
CA PRO A 119 18.31 31.23 16.07
C PRO A 119 18.37 31.70 14.63
N GLU A 120 19.52 31.55 13.96
CA GLU A 120 19.75 31.91 12.57
C GLU A 120 18.96 31.06 11.56
N LEU A 121 18.50 29.88 11.98
CA LEU A 121 17.67 28.96 11.20
C LEU A 121 16.22 28.93 11.65
N GLN A 122 15.88 29.59 12.76
CA GLN A 122 14.50 29.70 13.24
C GLN A 122 13.79 30.85 12.50
N MET A 123 13.01 30.51 11.48
CA MET A 123 12.17 31.47 10.78
C MET A 123 11.00 31.88 11.70
N PRO A 124 10.65 33.20 11.77
CA PRO A 124 9.60 33.64 12.68
C PRO A 124 8.26 32.96 12.45
N LEU A 125 7.62 32.49 13.53
CA LEU A 125 6.28 31.91 13.48
C LEU A 125 5.22 33.01 13.36
N GLY A 126 4.14 32.68 12.63
CA GLY A 126 2.92 33.45 12.47
C GLY A 126 1.75 32.80 13.19
N VAL A 127 0.53 33.16 12.77
CA VAL A 127 -0.71 32.59 13.32
C VAL A 127 -1.59 32.04 12.17
N PRO A 128 -2.36 30.97 12.40
CA PRO A 128 -2.44 30.17 13.62
C PRO A 128 -1.22 29.27 13.84
N ASP A 129 -0.87 29.06 15.10
CA ASP A 129 0.14 28.12 15.55
C ASP A 129 -0.48 27.28 16.69
N ASN A 130 -0.80 26.02 16.42
CA ASN A 130 -1.57 25.15 17.30
C ASN A 130 -1.19 23.66 17.14
N ARG A 131 -2.00 22.74 17.64
CA ARG A 131 -1.74 21.30 17.62
C ARG A 131 -1.77 20.66 16.22
N GLU A 132 -2.41 21.32 15.25
CA GLU A 132 -2.65 20.80 13.90
C GLU A 132 -1.86 21.55 12.84
N GLN A 133 -1.39 22.75 13.17
CA GLN A 133 -0.74 23.65 12.22
C GLN A 133 0.39 24.45 12.84
N MET A 134 1.50 24.56 12.13
CA MET A 134 2.55 25.57 12.30
C MET A 134 2.51 26.53 11.12
N THR A 135 2.41 27.83 11.42
CA THR A 135 2.42 28.88 10.40
C THR A 135 3.68 29.73 10.57
N PHE A 136 4.32 30.08 9.47
CA PHE A 136 5.47 30.98 9.43
C PHE A 136 5.04 32.38 8.94
N GLN A 137 5.73 33.43 9.36
CA GLN A 137 5.43 34.78 8.91
C GLN A 137 5.64 34.97 7.39
N SER A 138 6.38 34.07 6.75
CA SER A 138 6.54 34.00 5.29
C SER A 138 5.26 33.61 4.54
N GLY A 139 4.18 33.24 5.26
CA GLY A 139 2.97 32.66 4.69
C GLY A 139 3.01 31.13 4.54
N SER A 140 4.18 30.51 4.72
CA SER A 140 4.32 29.05 4.66
C SER A 140 3.64 28.37 5.85
N ARG A 141 3.16 27.13 5.65
CA ARG A 141 2.43 26.39 6.68
C ARG A 141 2.77 24.90 6.63
N ILE A 142 2.78 24.30 7.81
CA ILE A 142 2.73 22.85 8.00
C ILE A 142 1.35 22.54 8.58
N ILE A 143 0.59 21.67 7.94
CA ILE A 143 -0.72 21.21 8.42
C ILE A 143 -0.69 19.71 8.53
N THR A 144 -1.04 19.17 9.69
CA THR A 144 -1.16 17.73 9.91
C THR A 144 -2.63 17.32 9.94
N LEU A 145 -2.96 16.29 9.18
CA LEU A 145 -4.33 15.83 8.95
C LEU A 145 -4.46 14.34 9.31
N PRO A 146 -5.52 13.95 10.02
CA PRO A 146 -5.86 12.54 10.17
C PRO A 146 -6.40 11.99 8.84
N SER A 147 -6.35 10.66 8.68
CA SER A 147 -6.94 9.97 7.53
C SER A 147 -8.46 10.02 7.63
N THR A 148 -9.07 10.95 6.90
CA THR A 148 -10.54 11.08 6.77
C THR A 148 -10.91 11.23 5.29
N GLU A 149 -12.15 10.95 4.94
CA GLU A 149 -12.65 11.02 3.56
C GLU A 149 -12.51 12.40 2.91
N ALA A 150 -12.62 13.47 3.70
CA ALA A 150 -12.55 14.85 3.22
C ALA A 150 -11.17 15.49 3.38
N ALA A 151 -10.19 14.79 3.99
CA ALA A 151 -8.89 15.37 4.30
C ALA A 151 -8.13 15.81 3.04
N GLY A 152 -7.60 17.03 3.08
CA GLY A 152 -6.79 17.61 1.99
C GLY A 152 -7.57 18.24 0.84
N ARG A 153 -8.90 18.13 0.79
CA ARG A 153 -9.71 18.74 -0.29
C ARG A 153 -9.59 20.27 -0.32
N GLY A 154 -9.38 20.81 -1.52
CA GLY A 154 -9.28 22.26 -1.74
C GLY A 154 -7.97 22.89 -1.29
N LEU A 155 -6.96 22.08 -0.94
CA LEU A 155 -5.63 22.54 -0.60
C LEU A 155 -4.67 22.32 -1.78
N ASN A 156 -3.77 23.27 -1.99
CA ASN A 156 -2.77 23.22 -3.07
C ASN A 156 -1.36 23.08 -2.44
N PRO A 157 -0.96 21.88 -2.04
CA PRO A 157 0.31 21.67 -1.36
C PRO A 157 1.51 21.72 -2.31
N THR A 158 2.66 22.13 -1.75
CA THR A 158 3.98 22.02 -2.38
C THR A 158 4.74 20.77 -1.91
N LEU A 159 4.34 20.22 -0.75
CA LEU A 159 4.87 18.98 -0.20
C LEU A 159 3.72 18.20 0.47
N VAL A 160 3.62 16.91 0.18
CA VAL A 160 2.74 15.99 0.91
C VAL A 160 3.57 14.84 1.44
N VAL A 161 3.40 14.55 2.74
CA VAL A 161 3.94 13.37 3.41
C VAL A 161 2.76 12.54 3.91
N MET A 162 2.69 11.27 3.52
CA MET A 162 1.75 10.29 4.04
C MET A 162 2.51 9.27 4.88
N ASP A 163 2.54 9.52 6.20
CA ASP A 163 3.26 8.66 7.16
C ASP A 163 2.37 7.50 7.60
N GLU A 164 2.94 6.29 7.67
CA GLU A 164 2.23 5.01 7.89
C GLU A 164 1.06 4.82 6.91
N ALA A 165 1.31 5.12 5.62
CA ALA A 165 0.32 5.20 4.56
C ALA A 165 -0.53 3.93 4.40
N ASP A 166 0.06 2.74 4.55
CA ASP A 166 -0.67 1.47 4.40
C ASP A 166 -1.72 1.22 5.49
N PHE A 167 -1.66 1.99 6.60
CA PHE A 167 -2.62 1.92 7.70
C PHE A 167 -3.73 2.98 7.61
N HIS A 168 -3.69 3.88 6.64
CA HIS A 168 -4.76 4.86 6.46
C HIS A 168 -6.03 4.19 5.99
N GLU A 169 -7.15 4.56 6.60
CA GLU A 169 -8.48 4.09 6.21
C GLU A 169 -8.90 4.72 4.88
N TYR A 170 -8.62 6.02 4.69
CA TYR A 170 -9.04 6.80 3.53
C TYR A 170 -7.85 7.25 2.67
N LEU A 171 -6.83 6.39 2.48
CA LEU A 171 -5.64 6.74 1.71
C LEU A 171 -5.97 7.15 0.28
N ASP A 172 -6.86 6.40 -0.39
CA ASP A 172 -7.28 6.66 -1.77
C ASP A 172 -7.96 8.03 -1.89
N ALA A 173 -8.85 8.38 -0.96
CA ALA A 173 -9.53 9.67 -0.94
C ALA A 173 -8.54 10.83 -0.70
N ALA A 174 -7.65 10.70 0.27
CA ALA A 174 -6.62 11.70 0.56
C ALA A 174 -5.64 11.89 -0.61
N TYR A 175 -5.18 10.79 -1.22
CA TYR A 175 -4.31 10.83 -2.40
C TYR A 175 -4.97 11.58 -3.57
N ASN A 176 -6.21 11.20 -3.91
CA ASN A 176 -6.96 11.82 -4.99
C ASN A 176 -7.29 13.30 -4.70
N ALA A 177 -7.49 13.66 -3.44
CA ALA A 177 -7.78 15.03 -3.04
C ALA A 177 -6.57 15.97 -3.23
N VAL A 178 -5.35 15.49 -2.97
CA VAL A 178 -4.14 16.34 -3.05
C VAL A 178 -3.43 16.26 -4.40
N LYS A 179 -3.64 15.19 -5.17
CA LYS A 179 -2.91 14.92 -6.42
C LYS A 179 -3.00 16.07 -7.44
N PRO A 180 -4.19 16.65 -7.74
CA PRO A 180 -4.29 17.75 -8.68
C PRO A 180 -3.46 18.97 -8.26
N GLY A 181 -3.58 19.42 -6.99
CA GLY A 181 -2.82 20.56 -6.49
C GLY A 181 -1.31 20.32 -6.44
N LEU A 182 -0.87 19.07 -6.21
CA LEU A 182 0.55 18.71 -6.31
C LEU A 182 1.06 18.78 -7.74
N ASP A 183 0.27 18.34 -8.72
CA ASP A 183 0.67 18.35 -10.12
C ASP A 183 0.74 19.77 -10.67
N ASP A 184 -0.21 20.64 -10.27
CA ASP A 184 -0.23 22.05 -10.66
C ASP A 184 0.96 22.85 -10.11
N ASN A 185 1.49 22.45 -8.95
CA ASN A 185 2.59 23.13 -8.26
C ASN A 185 3.95 22.44 -8.42
N ASP A 186 4.08 21.40 -9.25
CA ASP A 186 5.26 20.54 -9.28
C ASP A 186 5.68 20.07 -7.88
N GLY A 187 4.69 19.90 -6.99
CA GLY A 187 4.89 19.58 -5.59
C GLY A 187 5.40 18.16 -5.38
N GLN A 188 6.01 17.93 -4.23
CA GLN A 188 6.58 16.63 -3.87
C GLN A 188 5.61 15.78 -3.06
N LEU A 189 5.56 14.47 -3.34
CA LEU A 189 4.77 13.47 -2.62
C LEU A 189 5.65 12.34 -2.10
N VAL A 190 5.59 12.10 -0.80
CA VAL A 190 6.30 11.03 -0.12
C VAL A 190 5.30 10.15 0.63
N LEU A 191 5.20 8.88 0.24
CA LEU A 191 4.47 7.86 0.99
C LEU A 191 5.47 6.96 1.72
N THR A 192 5.30 6.76 3.01
CA THR A 192 6.12 5.84 3.80
C THR A 192 5.26 4.99 4.72
N SER A 193 5.58 3.70 4.82
CA SER A 193 4.87 2.78 5.71
C SER A 193 5.68 1.53 6.03
N THR A 194 5.37 0.89 7.17
CA THR A 194 5.46 -0.57 7.23
C THR A 194 4.32 -1.16 6.40
N VAL A 195 4.49 -2.40 5.89
CA VAL A 195 3.44 -3.06 5.10
C VAL A 195 2.40 -3.65 6.06
N SER A 196 1.14 -3.30 5.87
CA SER A 196 0.06 -3.77 6.72
C SER A 196 -0.11 -5.29 6.65
N PRO A 197 -0.16 -6.00 7.79
CA PRO A 197 -0.46 -7.42 7.80
C PRO A 197 -1.93 -7.75 7.54
N TYR A 198 -2.81 -6.72 7.51
CA TYR A 198 -4.27 -6.86 7.44
C TYR A 198 -4.88 -6.36 6.13
N LYS A 199 -4.06 -5.86 5.19
CA LYS A 199 -4.53 -5.36 3.89
C LYS A 199 -3.73 -6.02 2.77
N MET A 200 -4.42 -6.35 1.68
CA MET A 200 -3.80 -6.73 0.42
C MET A 200 -4.30 -5.80 -0.68
N GLY A 201 -3.38 -5.40 -1.56
CA GLY A 201 -3.75 -4.55 -2.70
C GLY A 201 -4.21 -3.14 -2.32
N SER A 202 -3.77 -2.59 -1.18
CA SER A 202 -4.00 -1.19 -0.82
C SER A 202 -3.37 -0.25 -1.86
N LEU A 203 -3.78 1.02 -1.89
CA LEU A 203 -3.17 2.01 -2.76
C LEU A 203 -1.65 2.12 -2.54
N PHE A 204 -1.19 2.11 -1.27
CA PHE A 204 0.24 2.12 -0.96
C PHE A 204 0.97 0.95 -1.61
N GLN A 205 0.45 -0.28 -1.44
CA GLN A 205 1.03 -1.49 -2.02
C GLN A 205 1.01 -1.46 -3.55
N LYS A 206 -0.10 -1.01 -4.17
CA LYS A 206 -0.21 -0.85 -5.62
C LYS A 206 0.82 0.15 -6.16
N LEU A 207 0.95 1.32 -5.55
CA LEU A 207 1.93 2.32 -5.94
C LEU A 207 3.37 1.81 -5.79
N TYR A 208 3.66 1.11 -4.70
CA TYR A 208 4.97 0.54 -4.43
C TYR A 208 5.36 -0.53 -5.44
N LEU A 209 4.47 -1.49 -5.70
CA LEU A 209 4.74 -2.61 -6.60
C LEU A 209 4.81 -2.18 -8.07
N ALA A 210 4.07 -1.14 -8.47
CA ALA A 210 4.13 -0.58 -9.82
C ALA A 210 5.33 0.35 -10.06
N ALA A 211 6.10 0.70 -9.03
CA ALA A 211 7.28 1.55 -9.16
C ALA A 211 8.48 0.76 -9.71
N PRO A 212 9.32 1.32 -10.61
CA PRO A 212 9.34 2.74 -11.00
C PRO A 212 8.42 3.12 -12.19
N ASP A 213 7.72 2.17 -12.82
CA ASP A 213 6.97 2.39 -14.06
C ASP A 213 5.84 3.42 -13.93
N ASN A 214 5.34 3.63 -12.71
CA ASN A 214 4.36 4.67 -12.37
C ASN A 214 4.98 6.03 -12.03
N GLY A 215 6.28 6.22 -12.23
CA GLY A 215 7.02 7.45 -11.96
C GLY A 215 7.41 7.66 -10.48
N PHE A 216 7.16 6.70 -9.60
CA PHE A 216 7.63 6.76 -8.22
C PHE A 216 9.02 6.18 -8.08
N LYS A 217 9.87 6.84 -7.28
CA LYS A 217 11.11 6.24 -6.75
C LYS A 217 10.74 5.28 -5.63
N ARG A 218 11.03 3.99 -5.81
CA ARG A 218 10.81 2.93 -4.83
C ARG A 218 12.03 2.78 -3.92
N LEU A 219 11.79 2.74 -2.60
CA LEU A 219 12.81 2.51 -1.59
C LEU A 219 12.32 1.46 -0.59
N PHE A 220 13.24 0.58 -0.17
CA PHE A 220 12.98 -0.42 0.86
C PHE A 220 14.08 -0.40 1.92
N TYR A 221 13.68 -0.43 3.19
CA TYR A 221 14.63 -0.55 4.31
C TYR A 221 14.13 -1.57 5.34
N GLY A 222 14.78 -2.72 5.36
CA GLY A 222 14.56 -3.76 6.35
C GLY A 222 15.06 -3.37 7.74
N TRP A 223 14.94 -4.28 8.70
CA TRP A 223 15.31 -4.02 10.09
C TRP A 223 16.80 -3.74 10.31
N ARG A 224 17.69 -4.28 9.45
CA ARG A 224 19.15 -4.06 9.49
C ARG A 224 19.55 -2.63 9.12
N ALA A 225 18.65 -1.85 8.52
CA ALA A 225 18.93 -0.45 8.20
C ALA A 225 19.25 0.39 9.44
N ARG A 226 18.71 0.01 10.62
CA ARG A 226 19.09 0.65 11.88
C ARG A 226 20.41 0.08 12.40
N PRO A 227 21.51 0.86 12.46
CA PRO A 227 22.85 0.35 12.78
C PRO A 227 23.00 -0.28 14.18
N THR A 228 22.07 0.02 15.10
CA THR A 228 22.06 -0.55 16.46
C THR A 228 21.40 -1.92 16.56
N ARG A 229 20.94 -2.49 15.43
CA ARG A 229 20.27 -3.79 15.37
C ARG A 229 21.19 -4.82 14.70
N ASP A 230 21.46 -5.90 15.40
CA ASP A 230 22.22 -7.06 14.93
C ASP A 230 21.36 -8.33 14.95
N ASP A 231 21.96 -9.46 14.57
CA ASP A 231 21.26 -10.76 14.57
C ASP A 231 20.83 -11.19 15.97
N ALA A 232 21.57 -10.82 17.00
CA ALA A 232 21.22 -11.14 18.38
C ALA A 232 19.96 -10.36 18.80
N TRP A 233 19.91 -9.07 18.48
CA TRP A 233 18.71 -8.25 18.67
C TRP A 233 17.49 -8.85 17.96
N TYR A 234 17.68 -9.26 16.69
CA TYR A 234 16.58 -9.83 15.89
C TYR A 234 16.06 -11.13 16.49
N ALA A 235 16.98 -12.06 16.85
CA ALA A 235 16.63 -13.35 17.44
C ALA A 235 15.90 -13.18 18.79
N GLU A 236 16.42 -12.30 19.66
CA GLU A 236 15.78 -11.98 20.94
C GLU A 236 14.37 -11.44 20.74
N ARG A 237 14.19 -10.42 19.90
CA ARG A 237 12.88 -9.80 19.66
C ARG A 237 11.89 -10.77 19.02
N LYS A 238 12.35 -11.55 18.04
CA LYS A 238 11.55 -12.58 17.38
C LYS A 238 11.00 -13.60 18.39
N SER A 239 11.82 -14.03 19.35
CA SER A 239 11.39 -15.00 20.37
C SER A 239 10.30 -14.48 21.31
N GLN A 240 10.16 -13.15 21.45
CA GLN A 240 9.16 -12.49 22.30
C GLN A 240 7.80 -12.31 21.63
N TYR A 241 7.70 -12.52 20.30
CA TYR A 241 6.44 -12.40 19.58
C TYR A 241 5.72 -13.75 19.51
N PRO A 242 4.46 -13.81 19.98
CA PRO A 242 3.66 -15.02 19.85
C PRO A 242 3.39 -15.40 18.39
N ASP A 243 3.22 -14.40 17.52
CA ASP A 243 3.01 -14.54 16.09
C ASP A 243 4.27 -14.10 15.33
N GLN A 244 4.98 -15.09 14.77
CA GLN A 244 6.21 -14.88 14.01
C GLN A 244 5.96 -14.15 12.69
N ALA A 245 4.79 -14.35 12.06
CA ALA A 245 4.45 -13.68 10.82
C ALA A 245 4.19 -12.18 11.06
N LEU A 246 3.57 -11.84 12.19
CA LEU A 246 3.38 -10.44 12.59
C LEU A 246 4.73 -9.78 12.88
N PHE A 247 5.65 -10.47 13.55
CA PHE A 247 6.99 -9.96 13.79
C PHE A 247 7.74 -9.65 12.47
N GLN A 248 7.66 -10.56 11.49
CA GLN A 248 8.27 -10.36 10.17
C GLN A 248 7.68 -9.16 9.42
N LYS A 249 6.38 -8.88 9.57
CA LYS A 249 5.76 -7.69 9.00
C LYS A 249 6.24 -6.39 9.63
N GLU A 250 6.45 -6.38 10.93
CA GLU A 250 6.97 -5.23 11.66
C GLU A 250 8.49 -5.02 11.43
N HIS A 251 9.21 -6.11 11.23
CA HIS A 251 10.67 -6.15 11.07
C HIS A 251 11.11 -7.03 9.89
N PRO A 252 10.68 -6.71 8.66
CA PRO A 252 11.06 -7.48 7.49
C PRO A 252 12.56 -7.33 7.20
N GLU A 253 13.18 -8.39 6.69
CA GLU A 253 14.55 -8.36 6.19
C GLU A 253 14.61 -7.99 4.71
N SER A 254 13.59 -8.43 3.94
CA SER A 254 13.50 -8.17 2.50
C SER A 254 12.12 -7.64 2.08
N GLU A 255 12.03 -7.16 0.84
CA GLU A 255 10.77 -6.75 0.22
C GLU A 255 9.77 -7.91 0.14
N GLU A 256 10.25 -9.10 -0.25
CA GLU A 256 9.43 -10.30 -0.35
C GLU A 256 8.79 -10.64 1.00
N GLU A 257 9.54 -10.53 2.08
CA GLU A 257 9.04 -10.75 3.44
C GLU A 257 8.01 -9.69 3.84
N ALA A 258 8.29 -8.42 3.51
CA ALA A 258 7.40 -7.30 3.79
C ALA A 258 6.05 -7.46 3.09
N PHE A 259 6.03 -7.87 1.83
CA PHE A 259 4.81 -7.97 1.01
C PHE A 259 4.20 -9.39 0.97
N ALA A 260 4.83 -10.39 1.58
CA ALA A 260 4.27 -11.74 1.66
C ALA A 260 2.89 -11.72 2.35
N PRO A 261 1.89 -12.46 1.87
CA PRO A 261 0.60 -12.60 2.55
C PRO A 261 0.76 -13.16 3.97
N THR A 262 0.06 -12.58 4.94
CA THR A 262 0.02 -13.15 6.29
C THR A 262 -1.02 -14.27 6.38
N ARG A 263 -0.84 -15.21 7.33
CA ARG A 263 -1.84 -16.27 7.58
C ARG A 263 -3.21 -15.68 7.93
N ALA A 264 -3.26 -14.51 8.57
CA ALA A 264 -4.51 -13.85 8.94
C ALA A 264 -5.34 -13.38 7.72
N LEU A 265 -4.69 -13.15 6.56
CA LEU A 265 -5.35 -12.75 5.30
C LEU A 265 -5.49 -13.92 4.32
N SER A 266 -4.88 -15.05 4.61
CA SER A 266 -4.93 -16.20 3.74
C SER A 266 -5.98 -17.18 4.24
N ALA A 267 -7.05 -17.39 3.48
CA ALA A 267 -8.02 -18.46 3.71
C ALA A 267 -7.38 -19.86 3.58
N PHE A 268 -6.18 -19.94 2.97
CA PHE A 268 -5.49 -21.19 2.69
C PHE A 268 -4.06 -21.16 3.23
N ASP A 269 -3.56 -22.34 3.64
CA ASP A 269 -2.17 -22.53 4.09
C ASP A 269 -1.18 -22.19 2.96
N GLN A 270 -0.26 -21.25 3.22
CA GLN A 270 0.71 -20.77 2.21
C GLN A 270 1.69 -21.85 1.77
N THR A 271 1.99 -22.83 2.62
CA THR A 271 2.84 -23.98 2.28
C THR A 271 2.15 -24.87 1.26
N ILE A 272 0.83 -25.06 1.44
CA ILE A 272 0.00 -25.82 0.50
C ILE A 272 -0.09 -25.06 -0.83
N LEU A 273 -0.35 -23.74 -0.81
CA LEU A 273 -0.41 -22.93 -2.03
C LEU A 273 0.92 -22.90 -2.78
N THR A 274 2.05 -22.83 -2.07
CA THR A 274 3.39 -22.89 -2.69
C THR A 274 3.62 -24.24 -3.37
N ARG A 275 3.18 -25.33 -2.74
CA ARG A 275 3.23 -26.67 -3.36
C ARG A 275 2.31 -26.76 -4.58
N MET A 276 1.08 -26.25 -4.49
CA MET A 276 0.13 -26.26 -5.59
C MET A 276 0.63 -25.47 -6.80
N LYS A 277 1.38 -24.34 -6.58
CA LYS A 277 2.01 -23.59 -7.66
C LYS A 277 3.00 -24.42 -8.49
N GLN A 278 3.63 -25.43 -7.90
CA GLN A 278 4.55 -26.33 -8.63
C GLN A 278 3.80 -27.32 -9.54
N ASP A 279 2.50 -27.54 -9.27
CA ASP A 279 1.64 -28.43 -10.03
C ASP A 279 0.84 -27.70 -11.12
N VAL A 280 0.99 -26.36 -11.25
CA VAL A 280 0.36 -25.57 -12.31
C VAL A 280 0.86 -26.04 -13.68
N LYS A 281 -0.06 -26.28 -14.60
CA LYS A 281 0.21 -26.72 -15.97
C LYS A 281 -0.33 -25.72 -16.94
N GLU A 282 0.35 -25.59 -18.07
CA GLU A 282 -0.19 -24.87 -19.21
C GLU A 282 -1.38 -25.63 -19.82
N PRO A 283 -2.39 -24.94 -20.34
CA PRO A 283 -3.50 -25.58 -21.02
C PRO A 283 -2.99 -26.34 -22.27
N ILE A 284 -3.55 -27.51 -22.48
CA ILE A 284 -3.25 -28.32 -23.69
C ILE A 284 -3.93 -27.73 -24.94
N GLU A 285 -4.99 -26.95 -24.73
CA GLU A 285 -5.76 -26.29 -25.79
C GLU A 285 -6.46 -25.05 -25.21
N VAL A 286 -6.59 -23.99 -26.02
CA VAL A 286 -7.43 -22.84 -25.72
C VAL A 286 -8.56 -22.78 -26.74
N LEU A 287 -9.79 -22.92 -26.25
CA LEU A 287 -11.00 -22.88 -27.09
C LEU A 287 -11.60 -21.47 -27.07
N THR A 288 -12.23 -21.11 -28.16
CA THR A 288 -13.13 -19.94 -28.21
C THR A 288 -14.56 -20.44 -28.05
N VAL A 289 -15.26 -19.99 -27.02
CA VAL A 289 -16.63 -20.38 -26.69
C VAL A 289 -17.56 -19.16 -26.60
N GLY A 290 -18.84 -19.38 -26.74
CA GLY A 290 -19.84 -18.30 -26.74
C GLY A 290 -19.48 -17.19 -27.73
N ASN A 291 -19.56 -15.93 -27.28
CA ASN A 291 -19.29 -14.74 -28.10
C ASN A 291 -17.81 -14.34 -28.13
N GLY A 292 -16.89 -15.31 -28.26
CA GLY A 292 -15.45 -15.02 -28.34
C GLY A 292 -14.70 -15.13 -27.01
N VAL A 293 -15.31 -15.73 -25.99
CA VAL A 293 -14.69 -15.97 -24.69
C VAL A 293 -13.67 -17.10 -24.78
N GLN A 294 -12.50 -16.92 -24.16
CA GLN A 294 -11.44 -17.92 -24.14
C GLN A 294 -11.70 -18.90 -22.99
N ALA A 295 -11.59 -20.19 -23.29
CA ALA A 295 -11.64 -21.29 -22.33
C ALA A 295 -10.37 -22.12 -22.40
N ASN A 296 -9.71 -22.34 -21.29
CA ASN A 296 -8.53 -23.19 -21.20
C ASN A 296 -8.95 -24.64 -20.95
N VAL A 297 -8.32 -25.55 -21.65
CA VAL A 297 -8.50 -27.00 -21.48
C VAL A 297 -7.19 -27.60 -20.99
N TYR A 298 -7.23 -28.25 -19.82
CA TYR A 298 -6.08 -28.94 -19.23
C TYR A 298 -6.17 -30.46 -19.38
N GLN A 299 -7.39 -30.99 -19.48
CA GLN A 299 -7.67 -32.39 -19.75
C GLN A 299 -8.81 -32.49 -20.75
N ALA A 300 -8.60 -33.20 -21.86
CA ALA A 300 -9.68 -33.50 -22.78
C ALA A 300 -10.77 -34.38 -22.11
N PHE A 301 -12.01 -34.18 -22.55
CA PHE A 301 -13.12 -35.03 -22.09
C PHE A 301 -12.80 -36.53 -22.26
N GLN A 302 -13.08 -37.32 -21.26
CA GLN A 302 -12.92 -38.76 -21.29
C GLN A 302 -14.26 -39.45 -20.98
N PRO A 303 -14.79 -40.26 -21.91
CA PRO A 303 -16.02 -41.02 -21.68
C PRO A 303 -15.91 -41.88 -20.43
N GLY A 304 -16.95 -41.90 -19.61
CA GLY A 304 -16.98 -42.67 -18.35
C GLY A 304 -16.42 -41.96 -17.12
N LYS A 305 -15.69 -40.86 -17.27
CA LYS A 305 -15.36 -39.99 -16.14
C LYS A 305 -16.54 -39.14 -15.73
N ARG A 306 -16.59 -38.81 -14.45
CA ARG A 306 -17.59 -37.87 -13.89
C ARG A 306 -16.95 -36.50 -13.71
N TYR A 307 -17.62 -35.49 -14.19
CA TYR A 307 -17.21 -34.12 -14.03
C TYR A 307 -18.25 -33.33 -13.19
N CYS A 308 -17.83 -32.27 -12.55
CA CYS A 308 -18.69 -31.26 -11.97
C CYS A 308 -18.12 -29.87 -12.26
N ALA A 309 -18.95 -28.85 -12.18
CA ALA A 309 -18.52 -27.49 -12.47
C ALA A 309 -19.01 -26.51 -11.40
N GLY A 310 -18.23 -25.47 -11.19
CA GLY A 310 -18.54 -24.34 -10.32
C GLY A 310 -18.32 -23.02 -11.05
N THR A 311 -19.15 -22.02 -10.76
CA THR A 311 -19.01 -20.68 -11.29
C THR A 311 -19.12 -19.65 -10.19
N ASP A 312 -18.17 -18.72 -10.18
CA ASP A 312 -18.18 -17.46 -9.47
C ASP A 312 -18.30 -16.32 -10.48
N THR A 313 -19.26 -15.41 -10.28
CA THR A 313 -19.66 -14.42 -11.29
C THR A 313 -19.24 -13.02 -10.84
N SER A 314 -18.48 -12.31 -11.68
CA SER A 314 -18.17 -10.89 -11.50
C SER A 314 -18.99 -10.00 -12.46
N HIS A 315 -18.90 -8.69 -12.22
CA HIS A 315 -19.59 -7.68 -13.05
C HIS A 315 -19.02 -7.52 -14.47
N GLY A 316 -17.80 -7.99 -14.73
CA GLY A 316 -17.14 -7.82 -16.04
C GLY A 316 -16.57 -6.42 -16.29
N THR A 317 -16.31 -5.64 -15.25
CA THR A 317 -15.79 -4.24 -15.34
C THR A 317 -14.28 -4.13 -15.26
N GLY A 318 -13.56 -5.25 -15.25
CA GLY A 318 -12.10 -5.26 -15.16
C GLY A 318 -11.52 -5.26 -13.74
N ASN A 319 -12.36 -5.16 -12.70
CA ASN A 319 -11.91 -5.09 -11.32
C ASN A 319 -11.82 -6.46 -10.63
N ASP A 320 -12.61 -7.43 -11.08
CA ASP A 320 -12.71 -8.77 -10.50
C ASP A 320 -12.90 -9.81 -11.60
N TYR A 321 -12.59 -11.06 -11.29
CA TYR A 321 -12.66 -12.15 -12.26
C TYR A 321 -13.99 -12.91 -12.18
N ALA A 322 -14.59 -13.14 -13.36
CA ALA A 322 -15.63 -14.14 -13.54
C ALA A 322 -14.95 -15.48 -13.93
N VAL A 323 -15.31 -16.54 -13.24
CA VAL A 323 -14.65 -17.84 -13.40
C VAL A 323 -15.68 -18.96 -13.50
N THR A 324 -15.49 -19.85 -14.47
CA THR A 324 -16.16 -21.16 -14.51
C THR A 324 -15.10 -22.23 -14.56
N VAL A 325 -15.15 -23.19 -13.64
CA VAL A 325 -14.18 -24.29 -13.56
C VAL A 325 -14.90 -25.63 -13.70
N ILE A 326 -14.36 -26.53 -14.54
CA ILE A 326 -14.77 -27.92 -14.64
C ILE A 326 -13.71 -28.79 -14.00
N ILE A 327 -14.09 -29.64 -13.07
CA ILE A 327 -13.18 -30.58 -12.40
C ILE A 327 -13.60 -32.03 -12.63
N ASP A 328 -12.61 -32.90 -12.70
CA ASP A 328 -12.83 -34.35 -12.57
C ASP A 328 -13.28 -34.63 -11.14
N ALA A 329 -14.52 -35.11 -10.98
CA ALA A 329 -15.18 -35.30 -9.68
C ALA A 329 -14.52 -36.38 -8.81
N VAL A 330 -13.62 -37.20 -9.37
CA VAL A 330 -12.92 -38.28 -8.63
C VAL A 330 -11.56 -37.82 -8.16
N THR A 331 -10.82 -37.08 -9.03
CA THR A 331 -9.43 -36.67 -8.75
C THR A 331 -9.33 -35.28 -8.19
N GLY A 332 -10.34 -34.43 -8.40
CA GLY A 332 -10.31 -32.99 -8.07
C GLY A 332 -9.45 -32.14 -9.03
N TYR A 333 -8.86 -32.75 -10.07
CA TYR A 333 -8.06 -31.97 -11.03
C TYR A 333 -8.95 -31.13 -11.92
N VAL A 334 -8.49 -29.91 -12.22
CA VAL A 334 -9.12 -29.00 -13.19
C VAL A 334 -9.03 -29.61 -14.57
N ALA A 335 -10.16 -29.78 -15.23
CA ALA A 335 -10.23 -30.25 -16.61
C ALA A 335 -10.29 -29.10 -17.61
N ALA A 336 -11.05 -28.06 -17.32
CA ALA A 336 -11.13 -26.84 -18.12
C ALA A 336 -11.60 -25.65 -17.26
N ASP A 337 -11.30 -24.44 -17.70
CA ASP A 337 -11.81 -23.21 -17.09
C ASP A 337 -12.13 -22.12 -18.11
N ILE A 338 -12.94 -21.17 -17.64
CA ILE A 338 -13.08 -19.82 -18.20
C ILE A 338 -12.64 -18.86 -17.10
N TYR A 339 -11.77 -17.90 -17.42
CA TYR A 339 -11.22 -16.95 -16.47
C TYR A 339 -11.10 -15.58 -17.16
N SER A 340 -11.94 -14.62 -16.75
CA SER A 340 -12.03 -13.33 -17.43
C SER A 340 -12.46 -12.20 -16.51
N GLN A 341 -11.88 -11.01 -16.68
CA GLN A 341 -12.28 -9.79 -15.98
C GLN A 341 -13.32 -8.95 -16.73
N VAL A 342 -13.58 -9.28 -18.00
CA VAL A 342 -14.38 -8.42 -18.88
C VAL A 342 -15.66 -9.08 -19.40
N VAL A 343 -15.85 -10.36 -19.08
CA VAL A 343 -17.06 -11.09 -19.47
C VAL A 343 -18.18 -10.78 -18.50
N ASN A 344 -19.32 -10.32 -19.03
CA ASN A 344 -20.50 -10.07 -18.21
C ASN A 344 -21.25 -11.36 -17.83
N PRO A 345 -22.16 -11.35 -16.85
CA PRO A 345 -22.84 -12.54 -16.36
C PRO A 345 -23.58 -13.37 -17.43
N SER A 346 -24.24 -12.71 -18.40
CA SER A 346 -24.98 -13.38 -19.46
C SER A 346 -24.05 -14.04 -20.48
N GLU A 347 -22.97 -13.36 -20.87
CA GLU A 347 -21.93 -13.89 -21.75
C GLU A 347 -21.19 -15.07 -21.09
N LEU A 348 -20.90 -14.96 -19.79
CA LEU A 348 -20.32 -16.04 -19.01
C LEU A 348 -21.19 -17.30 -19.05
N ALA A 349 -22.52 -17.13 -18.87
CA ALA A 349 -23.45 -18.25 -18.91
C ALA A 349 -23.46 -18.94 -20.27
N VAL A 350 -23.50 -18.17 -21.38
CA VAL A 350 -23.48 -18.70 -22.76
C VAL A 350 -22.17 -19.49 -23.00
N ALA A 351 -21.03 -18.87 -22.67
CA ALA A 351 -19.72 -19.48 -22.83
C ALA A 351 -19.55 -20.74 -21.96
N SER A 352 -20.05 -20.69 -20.73
CA SER A 352 -20.03 -21.83 -19.81
C SER A 352 -20.86 -22.99 -20.31
N VAL A 353 -22.08 -22.76 -20.76
CA VAL A 353 -22.95 -23.83 -21.31
C VAL A 353 -22.29 -24.51 -22.51
N GLU A 354 -21.65 -23.75 -23.41
CA GLU A 354 -20.94 -24.33 -24.56
C GLU A 354 -19.77 -25.20 -24.10
N LEU A 355 -18.95 -24.71 -23.13
CA LEU A 355 -17.84 -25.46 -22.58
C LEU A 355 -18.32 -26.73 -21.85
N LEU A 356 -19.35 -26.61 -20.98
CA LEU A 356 -19.92 -27.70 -20.20
C LEU A 356 -20.50 -28.82 -21.10
N ASN A 357 -21.09 -28.45 -22.23
CA ASN A 357 -21.60 -29.46 -23.19
C ASN A 357 -20.49 -30.32 -23.78
N LYS A 358 -19.26 -29.83 -23.85
CA LYS A 358 -18.09 -30.63 -24.29
C LYS A 358 -17.66 -31.68 -23.24
N TYR A 359 -18.13 -31.55 -22.01
CA TYR A 359 -17.88 -32.47 -20.87
C TYR A 359 -19.10 -33.24 -20.43
N ASP A 360 -20.00 -33.55 -21.35
CA ASP A 360 -21.26 -34.30 -21.11
C ASP A 360 -22.22 -33.61 -20.14
N SER A 361 -22.24 -32.30 -20.18
CA SER A 361 -23.10 -31.44 -19.35
C SER A 361 -23.09 -31.85 -17.86
N PRO A 362 -22.00 -31.65 -17.13
CA PRO A 362 -21.88 -32.01 -15.73
C PRO A 362 -22.88 -31.27 -14.83
N ILE A 363 -23.02 -31.69 -13.57
CA ILE A 363 -23.70 -30.86 -12.57
C ILE A 363 -22.96 -29.54 -12.44
N TRP A 364 -23.70 -28.43 -12.51
CA TRP A 364 -23.14 -27.09 -12.51
C TRP A 364 -23.71 -26.27 -11.36
N GLY A 365 -22.86 -25.92 -10.38
CA GLY A 365 -23.16 -24.98 -9.30
C GLY A 365 -22.76 -23.58 -9.71
N ILE A 366 -23.64 -22.61 -9.51
CA ILE A 366 -23.38 -21.18 -9.73
C ILE A 366 -23.57 -20.49 -8.38
N GLU A 367 -22.65 -19.62 -7.99
CA GLU A 367 -22.84 -18.79 -6.80
C GLU A 367 -24.01 -17.82 -7.06
N ASP A 368 -24.99 -17.77 -6.15
CA ASP A 368 -26.21 -16.98 -6.33
C ASP A 368 -26.15 -15.60 -5.65
N ASN A 369 -24.93 -15.14 -5.28
CA ASN A 369 -24.68 -13.82 -4.76
C ASN A 369 -24.70 -12.78 -5.91
N ASP A 370 -25.18 -11.57 -5.64
CA ASP A 370 -25.13 -10.41 -6.54
C ASP A 370 -25.41 -10.76 -8.04
N TRP A 371 -24.33 -10.83 -8.82
CA TRP A 371 -24.39 -11.02 -10.27
C TRP A 371 -24.63 -12.48 -10.69
N GLY A 372 -24.40 -13.43 -9.79
CA GLY A 372 -24.64 -14.84 -10.06
C GLY A 372 -26.09 -15.17 -10.39
N ILE A 373 -27.05 -14.40 -9.85
CA ILE A 373 -28.48 -14.53 -10.17
C ILE A 373 -28.71 -14.36 -11.67
N LEU A 374 -28.01 -13.42 -12.34
CA LEU A 374 -28.16 -13.20 -13.78
C LEU A 374 -27.57 -14.38 -14.59
N THR A 375 -26.46 -14.94 -14.13
CA THR A 375 -25.86 -16.14 -14.76
C THR A 375 -26.77 -17.33 -14.63
N ILE A 376 -27.43 -17.53 -13.47
CA ILE A 376 -28.41 -18.59 -13.23
C ILE A 376 -29.63 -18.40 -14.16
N ALA A 377 -30.18 -17.19 -14.22
CA ALA A 377 -31.33 -16.89 -15.08
C ALA A 377 -31.05 -17.21 -16.56
N MET A 378 -29.88 -16.81 -17.06
CA MET A 378 -29.45 -17.10 -18.42
C MET A 378 -29.21 -18.60 -18.63
N ALA A 379 -28.62 -19.31 -17.67
CA ALA A 379 -28.44 -20.77 -17.76
C ALA A 379 -29.77 -21.51 -17.84
N GLN A 380 -30.80 -21.03 -17.12
CA GLN A 380 -32.17 -21.57 -17.20
C GLN A 380 -32.83 -21.27 -18.56
N GLU A 381 -32.65 -20.06 -19.11
CA GLU A 381 -33.13 -19.67 -20.46
C GLU A 381 -32.48 -20.56 -21.52
N LEU A 382 -31.19 -20.85 -21.40
CA LEU A 382 -30.45 -21.79 -22.26
C LEU A 382 -30.82 -23.25 -22.01
N ARG A 383 -31.74 -23.52 -21.08
CA ARG A 383 -32.26 -24.83 -20.71
C ARG A 383 -31.17 -25.83 -20.27
N TYR A 384 -30.18 -25.34 -19.54
CA TYR A 384 -29.16 -26.23 -18.97
C TYR A 384 -29.81 -27.12 -17.88
N ARG A 385 -29.78 -28.43 -18.09
CA ARG A 385 -30.63 -29.39 -17.32
C ARG A 385 -30.03 -29.80 -15.99
N LYS A 386 -28.74 -29.71 -15.79
CA LYS A 386 -28.03 -30.22 -14.61
C LYS A 386 -27.51 -29.09 -13.71
N LEU A 387 -28.32 -28.02 -13.53
CA LEU A 387 -28.01 -27.02 -12.51
C LEU A 387 -28.06 -27.66 -11.11
N PHE A 388 -27.15 -27.25 -10.26
CA PHE A 388 -27.18 -27.58 -8.83
C PHE A 388 -28.23 -26.73 -8.14
N TYR A 389 -29.02 -27.34 -7.27
CA TYR A 389 -30.03 -26.67 -6.45
C TYR A 389 -29.65 -26.83 -4.98
N ARG A 390 -29.62 -25.74 -4.23
CA ARG A 390 -29.40 -25.73 -2.78
C ARG A 390 -30.56 -26.40 -2.04
N ASP A 391 -31.77 -26.15 -2.51
CA ASP A 391 -33.02 -26.75 -2.08
C ASP A 391 -33.97 -26.91 -3.30
N SER A 392 -35.21 -27.33 -3.09
CA SER A 392 -36.14 -27.61 -4.20
C SER A 392 -36.40 -26.42 -5.12
N ASP A 393 -36.21 -25.18 -4.63
CA ASP A 393 -36.71 -23.96 -5.28
C ASP A 393 -35.57 -22.99 -5.64
N HIS A 394 -34.35 -23.15 -5.05
CA HIS A 394 -33.25 -22.22 -5.22
C HIS A 394 -32.08 -22.88 -5.97
N PRO A 395 -31.91 -22.58 -7.27
CA PRO A 395 -30.74 -22.99 -8.03
C PRO A 395 -29.51 -22.21 -7.56
N GLY A 396 -28.34 -22.85 -7.63
CA GLY A 396 -27.07 -22.24 -7.21
C GLY A 396 -26.71 -22.55 -5.76
N TRP A 397 -25.60 -22.00 -5.32
CA TRP A 397 -25.11 -22.09 -3.95
C TRP A 397 -24.83 -20.67 -3.42
N HIS A 398 -24.93 -20.49 -2.11
CA HIS A 398 -24.79 -19.18 -1.46
C HIS A 398 -23.64 -19.20 -0.47
N THR A 399 -22.74 -18.23 -0.60
CA THR A 399 -21.70 -17.99 0.40
C THR A 399 -22.24 -16.97 1.41
N TYR A 400 -22.45 -17.42 2.64
CA TYR A 400 -22.82 -16.51 3.73
C TYR A 400 -21.61 -15.67 4.13
N ASP A 401 -21.72 -14.36 4.05
CA ASP A 401 -20.74 -13.45 4.63
C ASP A 401 -20.74 -13.64 6.16
N THR A 402 -19.62 -14.10 6.73
CA THR A 402 -19.47 -14.29 8.18
C THR A 402 -19.64 -13.00 8.98
N ALA A 403 -19.55 -11.83 8.34
CA ALA A 403 -19.85 -10.54 8.96
C ALA A 403 -21.35 -10.35 9.25
N GLY A 404 -22.25 -11.03 8.53
CA GLY A 404 -23.71 -11.01 8.77
C GLY A 404 -24.19 -11.89 9.91
N MET A 405 -23.38 -12.79 10.43
CA MET A 405 -23.77 -13.72 11.51
C MET A 405 -23.66 -13.12 12.93
N THR A 406 -23.17 -11.91 13.11
CA THR A 406 -22.98 -11.29 14.44
C THR A 406 -24.13 -10.39 14.88
N ASN A 407 -25.23 -10.27 14.10
CA ASN A 407 -26.38 -9.43 14.43
C ASN A 407 -27.71 -10.24 14.29
N GLY A 408 -27.79 -11.37 14.96
CA GLY A 408 -29.02 -12.10 15.15
C GLY A 408 -29.26 -12.35 16.64
#